data_d8a2b39b878ad40c85c3b7245862a350
#
_entry.id   d8a2b39b878ad40c85c3b7245862a350
#
_cell.length_a   1.000
_cell.length_b   1.000
_cell.length_c   1.000
_cell.angle_alpha   90.00
_cell.angle_beta   90.00
_cell.angle_gamma   90.00
#
_symmetry.space_group_name_H-M   'P 1'
#
loop_
_entity.id
_entity.type
_entity.pdbx_description
1 polymer ?
#
loop_
_entity_poly.entity_id
_entity_poly.type
_entity_poly.pdbx_seq_one_letter_code
_entity_poly.pdbx_strand_id
1 'polypeptide(L)'
;MTSRRPKKMSAAPRLFLLAALAAAGPLQAAPAWLIASDDENATAGRQLRLEIAKPAAAAGWPGAMSLRLVVGERILNLPLRPAGAVSPDGARRPYQAQLPEDIAGLVRVELADRDSNRLALLAAAPAPGTPAPATETQPEGVAANDYPDEPVISANEPMYLVLGSRGGVNARFQLSFKYRLVEPDGAIGQALPWLRNLHFGYTQTSIWDLAEESKPFRDTSYRPSLFWQWSLGEGNSGLRPARLRAGYEHESNGKDGSSSRSIDMLFAQPTWRWDFNGGTSLSFSPKFYGYLDKEDNPDIARYRGHADWIARYGKDDGWMLAAQVRRGTAGKGNAQLDLSYPLRESIFARAGGFLHFQLFSGYGESLLDYNRERETQVRVGFSIVR
;
A
#
# COMPACT_ATOMS: atom_id res chain seq x y z
N MET A 1 63.86 27.46 3.69
CA MET A 1 63.05 28.36 2.85
C MET A 1 62.92 27.75 1.48
N THR A 2 61.87 27.05 1.20
CA THR A 2 61.47 26.65 -0.18
C THR A 2 59.93 26.53 -0.18
N SER A 3 59.34 27.57 -0.75
CA SER A 3 57.91 27.72 -1.00
C SER A 3 57.42 26.67 -2.00
N ARG A 4 56.45 25.81 -1.60
CA ARG A 4 55.67 24.99 -2.52
C ARG A 4 54.31 25.64 -2.80
N ARG A 5 54.08 26.09 -4.02
CA ARG A 5 52.82 26.56 -4.57
C ARG A 5 51.84 25.41 -4.68
N PRO A 6 50.52 25.60 -4.42
CA PRO A 6 49.53 24.59 -4.66
C PRO A 6 49.20 24.48 -6.16
N LYS A 7 49.12 23.24 -6.65
CA LYS A 7 48.65 22.89 -7.99
C LYS A 7 47.16 23.19 -8.12
N LYS A 8 46.83 24.05 -9.08
CA LYS A 8 45.44 24.19 -9.58
C LYS A 8 44.99 22.88 -10.21
N MET A 9 43.96 22.25 -9.65
CA MET A 9 43.21 21.20 -10.30
C MET A 9 42.19 21.82 -11.25
N SER A 10 42.29 21.44 -12.49
CA SER A 10 41.44 21.79 -13.64
C SER A 10 40.02 21.28 -13.44
N ALA A 11 39.08 22.20 -13.54
CA ALA A 11 37.64 21.87 -13.64
C ALA A 11 37.31 21.59 -15.11
N ALA A 12 36.85 20.39 -15.42
CA ALA A 12 35.92 19.93 -16.49
C ALA A 12 36.03 18.42 -16.67
N PRO A 13 34.99 17.69 -17.06
CA PRO A 13 33.75 18.13 -17.65
C PRO A 13 32.49 17.48 -17.00
N ARG A 14 31.57 18.28 -16.57
CA ARG A 14 30.20 17.80 -16.19
C ARG A 14 29.12 18.17 -17.24
N LEU A 15 29.50 18.38 -18.49
CA LEU A 15 28.59 18.85 -19.55
C LEU A 15 28.22 17.81 -20.60
N PHE A 16 28.56 16.53 -20.41
CA PHE A 16 28.29 15.51 -21.46
C PHE A 16 27.08 14.59 -21.17
N LEU A 17 26.39 14.75 -20.03
CA LEU A 17 25.22 13.86 -19.73
C LEU A 17 23.87 14.50 -20.00
N LEU A 18 23.80 15.78 -20.32
CA LEU A 18 22.54 16.47 -20.66
C LEU A 18 22.26 16.59 -22.17
N ALA A 19 23.24 16.32 -23.02
CA ALA A 19 23.05 16.40 -24.46
C ALA A 19 22.54 15.10 -25.12
N ALA A 20 22.55 13.97 -24.41
CA ALA A 20 22.07 12.69 -24.93
C ALA A 20 20.53 12.50 -24.74
N LEU A 21 19.87 13.33 -23.92
CA LEU A 21 18.41 13.29 -23.75
C LEU A 21 17.63 14.18 -24.72
N ALA A 22 18.29 15.04 -25.47
CA ALA A 22 17.64 15.96 -26.41
C ALA A 22 17.50 15.42 -27.83
N ALA A 23 18.04 14.22 -28.13
CA ALA A 23 17.96 13.57 -29.44
C ALA A 23 16.95 12.41 -29.50
N ALA A 24 16.26 12.08 -28.42
CA ALA A 24 15.08 11.24 -28.48
C ALA A 24 13.90 12.12 -28.89
N GLY A 25 13.62 12.18 -30.18
CA GLY A 25 12.35 12.70 -30.67
C GLY A 25 11.18 12.03 -29.94
N PRO A 26 10.00 12.65 -29.87
CA PRO A 26 8.86 12.04 -29.19
C PRO A 26 8.64 10.66 -29.79
N LEU A 27 8.84 9.61 -28.99
CA LEU A 27 8.33 8.29 -29.31
C LEU A 27 6.81 8.44 -29.32
N GLN A 28 6.27 8.72 -30.50
CA GLN A 28 4.85 8.61 -30.76
C GLN A 28 4.53 7.11 -30.58
N ALA A 29 4.03 6.77 -29.40
CA ALA A 29 3.43 5.47 -29.21
C ALA A 29 2.37 5.30 -30.31
N ALA A 30 2.47 4.25 -31.12
CA ALA A 30 1.46 3.93 -32.11
C ALA A 30 0.09 3.91 -31.41
N PRO A 31 -0.97 4.44 -32.02
CA PRO A 31 -2.29 4.49 -31.43
C PRO A 31 -2.78 3.05 -31.21
N ALA A 32 -2.70 2.58 -29.97
CA ALA A 32 -3.09 1.23 -29.57
C ALA A 32 -4.48 1.24 -28.92
N TRP A 33 -5.21 0.16 -29.11
CA TRP A 33 -6.43 -0.11 -28.37
C TRP A 33 -6.07 -0.44 -26.92
N LEU A 34 -6.92 -0.03 -25.97
CA LEU A 34 -6.69 -0.34 -24.56
C LEU A 34 -7.78 -1.28 -24.08
N ILE A 35 -7.36 -2.32 -23.37
CA ILE A 35 -8.23 -3.29 -22.71
C ILE A 35 -8.09 -3.08 -21.20
N ALA A 36 -9.21 -2.99 -20.50
CA ALA A 36 -9.27 -2.99 -19.04
C ALA A 36 -10.28 -4.06 -18.58
N SER A 37 -10.10 -4.60 -17.41
CA SER A 37 -11.03 -5.46 -16.72
C SER A 37 -11.27 -4.89 -15.33
N ASP A 38 -12.51 -4.89 -14.88
CA ASP A 38 -12.86 -4.53 -13.50
C ASP A 38 -12.54 -5.69 -12.54
N ASP A 39 -12.44 -6.92 -13.10
CA ASP A 39 -12.10 -8.13 -12.35
C ASP A 39 -10.62 -8.49 -12.57
N GLU A 40 -9.85 -8.57 -11.50
CA GLU A 40 -8.46 -9.09 -11.53
C GLU A 40 -8.43 -10.61 -11.72
N ASN A 41 -9.53 -11.30 -11.39
CA ASN A 41 -9.69 -12.73 -11.47
C ASN A 41 -10.70 -13.12 -12.55
N ALA A 42 -10.36 -14.11 -13.35
CA ALA A 42 -11.23 -14.72 -14.34
C ALA A 42 -11.63 -16.11 -13.87
N THR A 43 -12.91 -16.47 -13.99
CA THR A 43 -13.36 -17.84 -13.67
C THR A 43 -13.51 -18.64 -14.97
N ALA A 44 -12.84 -19.78 -15.07
CA ALA A 44 -12.97 -20.69 -16.20
C ALA A 44 -14.43 -21.10 -16.40
N GLY A 45 -14.87 -21.19 -17.66
CA GLY A 45 -16.26 -21.49 -18.00
C GLY A 45 -17.24 -20.31 -17.82
N ARG A 46 -16.81 -19.15 -17.32
CA ARG A 46 -17.68 -17.97 -17.15
C ARG A 46 -17.38 -16.87 -18.17
N GLN A 47 -18.23 -15.86 -18.19
CA GLN A 47 -18.05 -14.68 -19.06
C GLN A 47 -17.03 -13.71 -18.43
N LEU A 48 -15.99 -13.38 -19.19
CA LEU A 48 -15.05 -12.32 -18.87
C LEU A 48 -15.61 -11.00 -19.44
N ARG A 49 -15.75 -9.99 -18.58
CA ARG A 49 -16.14 -8.63 -18.99
C ARG A 49 -14.89 -7.77 -19.12
N LEU A 50 -14.86 -7.01 -20.22
CA LEU A 50 -13.74 -6.10 -20.55
C LEU A 50 -14.29 -4.75 -20.98
N GLU A 51 -13.68 -3.68 -20.54
CA GLU A 51 -13.87 -2.36 -21.13
C GLU A 51 -12.77 -2.14 -22.17
N ILE A 52 -13.17 -1.79 -23.39
CA ILE A 52 -12.25 -1.52 -24.49
C ILE A 52 -12.32 -0.06 -24.85
N ALA A 53 -11.15 0.62 -24.88
CA ALA A 53 -11.03 1.97 -25.37
C ALA A 53 -10.37 1.99 -26.76
N LYS A 54 -10.99 2.68 -27.69
CA LYS A 54 -10.44 2.85 -29.04
C LYS A 54 -9.48 4.03 -29.10
N PRO A 55 -8.41 3.98 -29.92
CA PRO A 55 -7.56 5.14 -30.14
C PRO A 55 -8.34 6.26 -30.86
N ALA A 56 -7.98 7.52 -30.59
CA ALA A 56 -8.65 8.68 -31.21
C ALA A 56 -8.61 8.67 -32.73
N ALA A 57 -7.59 8.07 -33.35
CA ALA A 57 -7.45 7.91 -34.79
C ALA A 57 -8.37 6.84 -35.40
N ALA A 58 -9.05 6.02 -34.62
CA ALA A 58 -9.94 5.00 -35.15
C ALA A 58 -11.28 5.59 -35.61
N ALA A 59 -11.63 5.38 -36.88
CA ALA A 59 -12.82 5.95 -37.49
C ALA A 59 -14.15 5.46 -36.91
N GLY A 60 -14.17 4.32 -36.22
CA GLY A 60 -15.39 3.75 -35.66
C GLY A 60 -15.13 2.47 -34.86
N TRP A 61 -16.20 1.89 -34.33
CA TRP A 61 -16.15 0.59 -33.64
C TRP A 61 -16.27 -0.54 -34.68
N PRO A 62 -15.36 -1.56 -34.62
CA PRO A 62 -15.43 -2.69 -35.54
C PRO A 62 -16.67 -3.54 -35.30
N GLY A 63 -17.18 -4.14 -36.36
CA GLY A 63 -18.33 -5.05 -36.28
C GLY A 63 -18.04 -6.36 -35.57
N ALA A 64 -16.77 -6.81 -35.60
CA ALA A 64 -16.29 -7.99 -34.91
C ALA A 64 -14.91 -7.73 -34.28
N MET A 65 -14.64 -8.31 -33.13
CA MET A 65 -13.37 -8.28 -32.42
C MET A 65 -13.11 -9.65 -31.81
N SER A 66 -11.84 -10.00 -31.69
CA SER A 66 -11.40 -11.26 -31.07
C SER A 66 -10.38 -11.00 -29.96
N LEU A 67 -10.51 -11.74 -28.90
CA LEU A 67 -9.61 -11.75 -27.76
C LEU A 67 -8.61 -12.90 -27.91
N ARG A 68 -7.34 -12.64 -27.81
CA ARG A 68 -6.29 -13.64 -27.73
C ARG A 68 -5.96 -13.90 -26.28
N LEU A 69 -6.13 -15.16 -25.85
CA LEU A 69 -5.71 -15.66 -24.55
C LEU A 69 -4.44 -16.49 -24.70
N VAL A 70 -3.45 -16.25 -23.86
CA VAL A 70 -2.23 -17.06 -23.75
C VAL A 70 -2.18 -17.66 -22.36
N VAL A 71 -2.29 -18.99 -22.31
CA VAL A 71 -2.28 -19.80 -21.07
C VAL A 71 -1.11 -20.78 -21.17
N GLY A 72 0.01 -20.48 -20.51
CA GLY A 72 1.25 -21.21 -20.72
C GLY A 72 1.71 -21.14 -22.17
N GLU A 73 1.77 -22.30 -22.86
CA GLU A 73 2.12 -22.40 -24.31
C GLU A 73 0.88 -22.39 -25.23
N ARG A 74 -0.33 -22.45 -24.67
CA ARG A 74 -1.58 -22.47 -25.46
C ARG A 74 -2.01 -21.06 -25.82
N ILE A 75 -2.41 -20.88 -27.08
CA ILE A 75 -3.00 -19.64 -27.61
C ILE A 75 -4.44 -19.96 -28.05
N LEU A 76 -5.39 -19.21 -27.50
CA LEU A 76 -6.80 -19.34 -27.82
C LEU A 76 -7.33 -18.01 -28.32
N ASN A 77 -8.15 -18.02 -29.37
CA ASN A 77 -8.83 -16.82 -29.86
C ASN A 77 -10.34 -16.96 -29.56
N LEU A 78 -10.87 -16.00 -28.82
CA LEU A 78 -12.27 -15.98 -28.41
C LEU A 78 -13.00 -14.79 -29.06
N PRO A 79 -14.22 -14.97 -29.54
CA PRO A 79 -15.02 -13.86 -30.07
C PRO A 79 -15.42 -12.91 -28.93
N LEU A 80 -15.18 -11.61 -29.14
CA LEU A 80 -15.64 -10.53 -28.27
C LEU A 80 -17.02 -10.05 -28.74
N ARG A 81 -18.00 -10.07 -27.85
CA ARG A 81 -19.36 -9.57 -28.11
C ARG A 81 -19.57 -8.28 -27.32
N PRO A 82 -20.19 -7.25 -27.93
CA PRO A 82 -20.57 -6.05 -27.20
C PRO A 82 -21.49 -6.41 -26.01
N ALA A 83 -21.17 -5.87 -24.82
CA ALA A 83 -21.92 -6.08 -23.59
C ALA A 83 -22.67 -4.83 -23.12
N GLY A 84 -22.61 -3.74 -23.90
CA GLY A 84 -23.27 -2.49 -23.57
C GLY A 84 -23.15 -1.42 -24.66
N ALA A 85 -23.71 -0.24 -24.36
CA ALA A 85 -23.64 0.93 -25.22
C ALA A 85 -22.22 1.52 -25.24
N VAL A 86 -21.92 2.28 -26.28
CA VAL A 86 -20.70 3.10 -26.35
C VAL A 86 -20.81 4.23 -25.34
N SER A 87 -19.73 4.57 -24.66
CA SER A 87 -19.66 5.70 -23.75
C SER A 87 -20.06 7.03 -24.40
N PRO A 88 -20.55 8.04 -23.66
CA PRO A 88 -20.99 9.33 -24.21
C PRO A 88 -19.91 10.07 -25.02
N ASP A 89 -18.63 9.87 -24.68
CA ASP A 89 -17.48 10.41 -25.37
C ASP A 89 -17.11 9.63 -26.66
N GLY A 90 -17.81 8.52 -26.92
CA GLY A 90 -17.57 7.65 -28.08
C GLY A 90 -16.27 6.83 -27.99
N ALA A 91 -15.51 6.96 -26.90
CA ALA A 91 -14.16 6.40 -26.79
C ALA A 91 -14.11 4.99 -26.22
N ARG A 92 -15.09 4.57 -25.42
CA ARG A 92 -15.09 3.30 -24.69
C ARG A 92 -16.35 2.48 -24.94
N ARG A 93 -16.23 1.17 -24.87
CA ARG A 93 -17.35 0.23 -24.98
C ARG A 93 -17.08 -1.04 -24.20
N PRO A 94 -18.04 -1.53 -23.40
CA PRO A 94 -17.94 -2.82 -22.73
C PRO A 94 -18.12 -3.97 -23.71
N TYR A 95 -17.32 -5.02 -23.53
CA TYR A 95 -17.35 -6.28 -24.26
C TYR A 95 -17.33 -7.46 -23.31
N GLN A 96 -17.73 -8.63 -23.81
CA GLN A 96 -17.64 -9.89 -23.06
C GLN A 96 -17.16 -11.01 -23.96
N ALA A 97 -16.42 -11.95 -23.35
CA ALA A 97 -15.99 -13.20 -23.99
C ALA A 97 -16.29 -14.38 -23.07
N GLN A 98 -16.70 -15.53 -23.64
CA GLN A 98 -16.88 -16.77 -22.91
C GLN A 98 -15.51 -17.44 -22.73
N LEU A 99 -15.08 -17.62 -21.50
CA LEU A 99 -13.83 -18.32 -21.19
C LEU A 99 -14.01 -19.85 -21.32
N PRO A 100 -13.00 -20.58 -21.80
CA PRO A 100 -13.01 -22.05 -21.76
C PRO A 100 -13.02 -22.58 -20.32
N GLU A 101 -13.60 -23.78 -20.13
CA GLU A 101 -13.68 -24.43 -18.82
C GLU A 101 -12.34 -25.03 -18.36
N ASP A 102 -11.41 -25.24 -19.29
CA ASP A 102 -10.14 -25.93 -19.08
C ASP A 102 -8.94 -24.98 -18.94
N ILE A 103 -9.16 -23.72 -18.56
CA ILE A 103 -8.10 -22.76 -18.31
C ILE A 103 -7.89 -22.57 -16.80
N ALA A 104 -6.63 -22.52 -16.37
CA ALA A 104 -6.27 -22.23 -14.97
C ALA A 104 -4.90 -21.54 -14.91
N GLY A 105 -4.69 -20.74 -13.86
CA GLY A 105 -3.44 -20.02 -13.61
C GLY A 105 -3.37 -18.67 -14.33
N LEU A 106 -2.17 -18.18 -14.57
CA LEU A 106 -1.95 -16.89 -15.18
C LEU A 106 -2.30 -16.89 -16.66
N VAL A 107 -3.28 -16.07 -17.03
CA VAL A 107 -3.74 -15.87 -18.41
C VAL A 107 -3.37 -14.48 -18.88
N ARG A 108 -2.70 -14.39 -20.03
CA ARG A 108 -2.45 -13.11 -20.69
C ARG A 108 -3.52 -12.88 -21.73
N VAL A 109 -4.03 -11.66 -21.80
CA VAL A 109 -5.15 -11.27 -22.65
C VAL A 109 -4.75 -10.07 -23.48
N GLU A 110 -4.96 -10.14 -24.80
CA GLU A 110 -4.74 -9.04 -25.76
C GLU A 110 -5.77 -9.14 -26.91
N LEU A 111 -5.96 -8.09 -27.69
CA LEU A 111 -6.77 -8.18 -28.91
C LEU A 111 -6.02 -8.99 -29.98
N ALA A 112 -6.71 -9.91 -30.64
CA ALA A 112 -6.09 -10.78 -31.65
C ALA A 112 -5.81 -10.06 -32.97
N ASP A 113 -6.66 -9.09 -33.34
CA ASP A 113 -6.70 -8.51 -34.69
C ASP A 113 -6.09 -7.09 -34.75
N ARG A 114 -5.58 -6.57 -33.62
CA ARG A 114 -5.05 -5.20 -33.56
C ARG A 114 -4.14 -4.99 -32.37
N ASP A 115 -3.29 -3.99 -32.45
CA ASP A 115 -2.38 -3.63 -31.37
C ASP A 115 -3.15 -3.17 -30.14
N SER A 116 -2.91 -3.83 -29.01
CA SER A 116 -3.49 -3.49 -27.72
C SER A 116 -2.46 -3.66 -26.59
N ASN A 117 -2.78 -3.11 -25.42
CA ASN A 117 -2.10 -3.51 -24.21
C ASN A 117 -2.36 -4.98 -23.89
N ARG A 118 -1.56 -5.53 -23.00
CA ARG A 118 -1.70 -6.88 -22.45
C ARG A 118 -2.18 -6.80 -21.02
N LEU A 119 -3.25 -7.56 -20.71
CA LEU A 119 -3.69 -7.79 -19.34
C LEU A 119 -3.20 -9.16 -18.88
N ALA A 120 -2.84 -9.24 -17.61
CA ALA A 120 -2.60 -10.50 -16.93
C ALA A 120 -3.77 -10.72 -15.95
N LEU A 121 -4.47 -11.82 -16.11
CA LEU A 121 -5.59 -12.22 -15.24
C LEU A 121 -5.26 -13.58 -14.62
N LEU A 122 -5.71 -13.82 -13.41
CA LEU A 122 -5.63 -15.14 -12.78
C LEU A 122 -6.92 -15.91 -13.08
N ALA A 123 -6.83 -16.99 -13.87
CA ALA A 123 -7.96 -17.86 -14.13
C ALA A 123 -8.05 -18.91 -13.04
N ALA A 124 -9.18 -18.90 -12.30
CA ALA A 124 -9.52 -19.95 -11.34
C ALA A 124 -10.34 -21.05 -12.03
N ALA A 125 -10.06 -22.32 -11.69
CA ALA A 125 -10.91 -23.44 -12.13
C ALA A 125 -12.32 -23.28 -11.55
N PRO A 126 -13.37 -23.68 -12.27
CA PRO A 126 -14.73 -23.68 -11.72
C PRO A 126 -14.78 -24.61 -10.49
N ALA A 127 -15.30 -24.10 -9.39
CA ALA A 127 -15.53 -24.93 -8.21
C ALA A 127 -16.52 -26.05 -8.58
N PRO A 128 -16.25 -27.31 -8.27
CA PRO A 128 -17.15 -28.40 -8.61
C PRO A 128 -18.49 -28.23 -7.89
N GLY A 129 -19.55 -27.97 -8.64
CA GLY A 129 -20.93 -28.11 -8.20
C GLY A 129 -21.62 -26.87 -7.61
N THR A 130 -21.67 -25.73 -8.32
CA THR A 130 -22.54 -24.61 -7.90
C THR A 130 -23.72 -24.45 -8.87
N PRO A 131 -24.98 -24.68 -8.46
CA PRO A 131 -26.18 -24.27 -9.21
C PRO A 131 -26.35 -22.74 -9.18
N ALA A 132 -27.10 -22.20 -10.16
CA ALA A 132 -27.39 -20.78 -10.32
C ALA A 132 -28.00 -20.09 -9.08
N PRO A 133 -27.89 -18.75 -8.95
CA PRO A 133 -28.07 -18.06 -7.69
C PRO A 133 -29.52 -18.10 -7.20
N ALA A 134 -29.75 -18.81 -6.10
CA ALA A 134 -30.90 -18.61 -5.24
C ALA A 134 -30.51 -17.62 -4.14
N THR A 135 -31.41 -16.71 -3.83
CA THR A 135 -31.37 -15.70 -2.77
C THR A 135 -30.76 -16.25 -1.48
N GLU A 136 -29.58 -15.78 -1.12
CA GLU A 136 -28.89 -16.24 0.08
C GLU A 136 -29.55 -15.71 1.34
N THR A 137 -30.11 -16.65 2.09
CA THR A 137 -30.31 -16.51 3.53
C THR A 137 -29.00 -16.98 4.18
N GLN A 138 -28.29 -16.10 4.82
CA GLN A 138 -27.05 -16.41 5.52
C GLN A 138 -27.32 -17.40 6.68
N PRO A 139 -26.54 -18.47 6.83
CA PRO A 139 -26.54 -19.23 8.09
C PRO A 139 -25.67 -18.51 9.13
N GLU A 140 -26.27 -18.20 10.27
CA GLU A 140 -25.55 -17.77 11.47
C GLU A 140 -24.56 -18.84 11.90
N GLY A 141 -23.30 -18.42 12.13
CA GLY A 141 -22.39 -19.13 13.00
C GLY A 141 -21.21 -19.86 12.38
N VAL A 142 -20.41 -19.19 11.55
CA VAL A 142 -18.98 -19.56 11.40
C VAL A 142 -18.17 -18.29 11.57
N ALA A 143 -17.28 -18.26 12.55
CA ALA A 143 -16.30 -17.21 12.71
C ALA A 143 -15.39 -17.21 11.46
N ALA A 144 -15.77 -16.44 10.45
CA ALA A 144 -14.94 -16.20 9.28
C ALA A 144 -13.76 -15.32 9.74
N ASN A 145 -12.64 -15.95 10.05
CA ASN A 145 -11.45 -15.29 10.53
C ASN A 145 -10.48 -14.93 9.42
N ASP A 146 -10.87 -15.14 8.17
CA ASP A 146 -9.94 -15.00 7.06
C ASP A 146 -10.30 -13.78 6.22
N TYR A 147 -9.29 -13.04 5.80
CA TYR A 147 -9.36 -12.10 4.69
C TYR A 147 -9.01 -12.91 3.42
N PRO A 148 -9.96 -13.62 2.80
CA PRO A 148 -9.67 -14.48 1.65
C PRO A 148 -9.12 -13.69 0.46
N ASP A 149 -9.40 -12.39 0.40
CA ASP A 149 -9.02 -11.51 -0.69
C ASP A 149 -7.77 -10.66 -0.40
N GLU A 150 -7.17 -10.77 0.80
CA GLU A 150 -5.95 -10.02 1.09
C GLU A 150 -4.73 -10.70 0.45
N PRO A 151 -3.93 -9.98 -0.39
CA PRO A 151 -2.72 -10.54 -0.97
C PRO A 151 -1.75 -11.06 0.10
N VAL A 152 -0.98 -12.10 -0.23
CA VAL A 152 0.03 -12.70 0.66
C VAL A 152 1.01 -11.64 1.18
N ILE A 153 1.39 -10.68 0.32
CA ILE A 153 2.11 -9.47 0.72
C ILE A 153 1.15 -8.29 0.59
N SER A 154 0.96 -7.57 1.67
CA SER A 154 0.05 -6.43 1.73
C SER A 154 0.61 -5.29 2.58
N ALA A 155 -0.05 -4.14 2.56
CA ALA A 155 0.32 -3.00 3.38
C ALA A 155 0.10 -3.29 4.87
N ASN A 156 1.06 -2.87 5.72
CA ASN A 156 0.96 -3.02 7.17
C ASN A 156 0.57 -1.70 7.86
N GLU A 157 1.34 -0.63 7.58
CA GLU A 157 1.13 0.74 8.05
C GLU A 157 1.17 1.70 6.85
N PRO A 158 0.85 2.99 7.00
CA PRO A 158 0.96 3.97 5.92
C PRO A 158 2.34 4.00 5.27
N MET A 159 2.39 4.20 3.95
CA MET A 159 3.62 4.37 3.20
C MET A 159 3.65 5.75 2.54
N TYR A 160 4.64 6.56 2.90
CA TYR A 160 4.74 7.94 2.46
C TYR A 160 6.18 8.44 2.33
N LEU A 161 6.36 9.51 1.56
CA LEU A 161 7.54 10.37 1.52
C LEU A 161 7.08 11.83 1.63
N VAL A 162 7.49 12.52 2.68
CA VAL A 162 7.10 13.92 2.94
C VAL A 162 8.32 14.77 3.24
N LEU A 163 8.30 16.01 2.78
CA LEU A 163 9.37 17.01 2.90
C LEU A 163 8.92 18.14 3.80
N GLY A 164 9.80 18.63 4.66
CA GLY A 164 9.60 19.79 5.51
C GLY A 164 10.83 20.65 5.57
N SER A 165 10.68 21.85 6.11
CA SER A 165 11.77 22.85 6.15
C SER A 165 12.06 23.41 7.55
N ARG A 166 11.32 23.03 8.59
CA ARG A 166 11.53 23.57 9.93
C ARG A 166 12.75 22.92 10.60
N GLY A 167 13.69 23.73 11.00
CA GLY A 167 14.99 23.27 11.51
C GLY A 167 15.94 22.76 10.41
N GLY A 168 15.77 23.24 9.16
CA GLY A 168 16.46 22.79 7.96
C GLY A 168 15.56 21.89 7.10
N VAL A 169 15.87 21.81 5.80
CA VAL A 169 15.14 20.92 4.88
C VAL A 169 15.37 19.48 5.28
N ASN A 170 14.29 18.77 5.54
CA ASN A 170 14.31 17.36 5.92
C ASN A 170 13.25 16.58 5.19
N ALA A 171 13.48 15.28 5.02
CA ALA A 171 12.50 14.33 4.55
C ALA A 171 12.17 13.33 5.64
N ARG A 172 10.92 12.87 5.67
CA ARG A 172 10.50 11.68 6.42
C ARG A 172 9.81 10.73 5.48
N PHE A 173 10.22 9.47 5.51
CA PHE A 173 9.53 8.44 4.75
C PHE A 173 9.29 7.20 5.59
N GLN A 174 8.25 6.48 5.22
CA GLN A 174 7.88 5.21 5.83
C GLN A 174 7.56 4.19 4.74
N LEU A 175 8.17 3.02 4.87
CA LEU A 175 7.88 1.81 4.09
C LEU A 175 7.32 0.77 5.04
N SER A 176 6.23 0.11 4.66
CA SER A 176 5.60 -0.85 5.56
C SER A 176 4.82 -1.90 4.79
N PHE A 177 5.11 -3.16 5.09
CA PHE A 177 4.40 -4.30 4.53
C PHE A 177 4.22 -5.40 5.58
N LYS A 178 3.30 -6.30 5.32
CA LYS A 178 3.16 -7.56 6.04
C LYS A 178 3.09 -8.72 5.05
N TYR A 179 3.53 -9.87 5.51
CA TYR A 179 3.53 -11.13 4.79
C TYR A 179 2.76 -12.17 5.61
N ARG A 180 1.74 -12.80 5.02
CA ARG A 180 1.01 -13.90 5.63
C ARG A 180 1.87 -15.15 5.57
N LEU A 181 2.25 -15.67 6.75
CA LEU A 181 3.20 -16.79 6.85
C LEU A 181 2.58 -18.15 6.53
N VAL A 182 1.28 -18.29 6.78
CA VAL A 182 0.58 -19.56 6.61
C VAL A 182 -0.68 -19.34 5.77
N GLU A 183 -0.79 -20.11 4.70
CA GLU A 183 -2.00 -20.13 3.88
C GLU A 183 -3.12 -20.84 4.65
N PRO A 184 -4.29 -20.19 4.84
CA PRO A 184 -5.37 -20.76 5.65
C PRO A 184 -5.85 -22.12 5.17
N ASP A 185 -5.96 -22.31 3.86
CA ASP A 185 -6.44 -23.54 3.22
C ASP A 185 -5.32 -24.54 2.91
N GLY A 186 -4.06 -24.15 3.17
CA GLY A 186 -2.89 -25.01 2.98
C GLY A 186 -2.78 -26.10 4.04
N ALA A 187 -1.94 -27.12 3.78
CA ALA A 187 -1.76 -28.26 4.68
C ALA A 187 -1.36 -27.84 6.13
N ILE A 188 -0.51 -26.84 6.27
CA ILE A 188 -0.09 -26.32 7.58
C ILE A 188 -1.26 -25.63 8.28
N GLY A 189 -2.01 -24.76 7.57
CA GLY A 189 -3.15 -24.06 8.12
C GLY A 189 -4.28 -25.00 8.55
N GLN A 190 -4.49 -26.09 7.82
CA GLN A 190 -5.45 -27.13 8.20
C GLN A 190 -4.99 -27.96 9.42
N ALA A 191 -3.70 -28.34 9.46
CA ALA A 191 -3.15 -29.11 10.57
C ALA A 191 -2.98 -28.29 11.87
N LEU A 192 -2.65 -27.00 11.74
CA LEU A 192 -2.39 -26.08 12.85
C LEU A 192 -3.23 -24.79 12.70
N PRO A 193 -4.55 -24.84 12.97
CA PRO A 193 -5.46 -23.71 12.73
C PRO A 193 -5.09 -22.40 13.42
N TRP A 194 -4.38 -22.46 14.52
CA TRP A 194 -3.93 -21.29 15.26
C TRP A 194 -2.83 -20.48 14.52
N LEU A 195 -2.17 -21.08 13.50
CA LEU A 195 -1.18 -20.40 12.68
C LEU A 195 -1.79 -19.64 11.47
N ARG A 196 -3.04 -19.88 11.12
CA ARG A 196 -3.68 -19.34 9.89
C ARG A 196 -3.55 -17.83 9.74
N ASN A 197 -3.63 -17.10 10.84
CA ASN A 197 -3.64 -15.63 10.85
C ASN A 197 -2.30 -15.03 11.28
N LEU A 198 -1.22 -15.82 11.20
CA LEU A 198 0.12 -15.38 11.57
C LEU A 198 0.77 -14.62 10.42
N HIS A 199 1.25 -13.40 10.74
CA HIS A 199 1.89 -12.49 9.81
C HIS A 199 3.27 -12.09 10.31
N PHE A 200 4.20 -11.95 9.38
CA PHE A 200 5.40 -11.18 9.57
C PHE A 200 5.15 -9.76 9.06
N GLY A 201 5.38 -8.76 9.88
CA GLY A 201 5.31 -7.35 9.49
C GLY A 201 6.68 -6.72 9.53
N TYR A 202 6.88 -5.75 8.64
CA TYR A 202 8.06 -4.90 8.65
C TYR A 202 7.67 -3.47 8.39
N THR A 203 8.13 -2.56 9.25
CA THR A 203 7.98 -1.12 9.04
C THR A 203 9.34 -0.44 9.23
N GLN A 204 9.69 0.42 8.31
CA GLN A 204 10.87 1.28 8.40
C GLN A 204 10.43 2.72 8.30
N THR A 205 10.86 3.54 9.26
CA THR A 205 10.67 5.00 9.24
C THR A 205 12.02 5.68 9.30
N SER A 206 12.32 6.56 8.34
CA SER A 206 13.59 7.27 8.26
C SER A 206 13.37 8.79 8.27
N ILE A 207 14.25 9.51 8.96
CA ILE A 207 14.35 10.96 8.92
C ILE A 207 15.67 11.32 8.26
N TRP A 208 15.60 12.09 7.20
CA TRP A 208 16.72 12.46 6.33
C TRP A 208 16.95 13.96 6.38
N ASP A 209 18.12 14.38 6.88
CA ASP A 209 18.50 15.79 7.00
C ASP A 209 19.13 16.27 5.68
N LEU A 210 18.31 16.82 4.80
CA LEU A 210 18.72 17.23 3.46
C LEU A 210 19.49 18.54 3.42
N ALA A 211 19.41 19.36 4.48
CA ALA A 211 20.12 20.64 4.59
C ALA A 211 21.55 20.48 5.14
N GLU A 212 21.85 19.38 5.81
CA GLU A 212 23.16 19.12 6.40
C GLU A 212 24.22 18.75 5.35
N GLU A 213 25.48 19.01 5.65
CA GLU A 213 26.60 18.52 4.85
C GLU A 213 26.56 17.00 4.78
N SER A 214 26.81 16.39 3.60
CA SER A 214 26.69 14.96 3.33
C SER A 214 25.26 14.39 3.43
N LYS A 215 24.24 15.19 3.75
CA LYS A 215 22.83 14.81 3.81
C LYS A 215 22.60 13.49 4.54
N PRO A 216 22.89 13.39 5.83
CA PRO A 216 22.84 12.14 6.56
C PRO A 216 21.39 11.73 6.88
N PHE A 217 21.16 10.43 7.04
CA PHE A 217 19.99 9.96 7.77
C PHE A 217 20.23 10.25 9.27
N ARG A 218 19.38 11.11 9.84
CA ARG A 218 19.43 11.42 11.28
C ARG A 218 19.18 10.17 12.11
N ASP A 219 18.10 9.48 11.74
CA ASP A 219 17.72 8.23 12.36
C ASP A 219 16.88 7.39 11.42
N THR A 220 16.94 6.08 11.58
CA THR A 220 16.06 5.11 10.92
C THR A 220 15.58 4.14 11.96
N SER A 221 14.29 3.98 12.11
CA SER A 221 13.66 2.97 12.95
C SER A 221 13.28 1.76 12.09
N TYR A 222 13.75 0.58 12.46
CA TYR A 222 13.44 -0.71 11.86
C TYR A 222 12.54 -1.47 12.81
N ARG A 223 11.32 -1.83 12.37
CA ARG A 223 10.30 -2.48 13.19
C ARG A 223 9.81 -3.79 12.57
N PRO A 224 10.58 -4.89 12.65
CA PRO A 224 10.06 -6.22 12.37
C PRO A 224 9.07 -6.63 13.46
N SER A 225 8.01 -7.34 13.06
CA SER A 225 6.98 -7.83 13.97
C SER A 225 6.47 -9.21 13.55
N LEU A 226 6.03 -9.98 14.52
CA LEU A 226 5.35 -11.25 14.33
C LEU A 226 4.04 -11.19 15.09
N PHE A 227 2.91 -11.27 14.38
CA PHE A 227 1.61 -11.06 15.00
C PHE A 227 0.51 -11.87 14.34
N TRP A 228 -0.51 -12.15 15.12
CA TRP A 228 -1.78 -12.64 14.61
C TRP A 228 -2.72 -11.48 14.30
N GLN A 229 -3.50 -11.64 13.23
CA GLN A 229 -4.52 -10.70 12.84
C GLN A 229 -5.85 -11.45 12.65
N TRP A 230 -6.88 -11.03 13.38
CA TRP A 230 -8.22 -11.61 13.30
C TRP A 230 -9.22 -10.57 12.80
N SER A 231 -10.07 -10.97 11.87
CA SER A 231 -11.31 -10.27 11.55
C SER A 231 -12.37 -10.73 12.54
N LEU A 232 -13.03 -9.80 13.21
CA LEU A 232 -14.03 -10.06 14.25
C LEU A 232 -15.42 -9.59 13.83
N GLY A 233 -15.55 -8.97 12.64
CA GLY A 233 -16.78 -8.47 12.07
C GLY A 233 -16.52 -7.49 10.94
N GLU A 234 -17.54 -7.17 10.17
CA GLU A 234 -17.52 -6.19 9.09
C GLU A 234 -18.32 -4.93 9.47
N GLY A 235 -17.91 -3.78 8.88
CA GLY A 235 -18.66 -2.52 8.97
C GLY A 235 -18.80 -1.96 10.38
N ASN A 236 -20.00 -1.55 10.76
CA ASN A 236 -20.27 -0.85 12.00
C ASN A 236 -20.03 -1.72 13.24
N SER A 237 -18.89 -1.54 13.87
CA SER A 237 -18.39 -2.38 14.96
C SER A 237 -19.21 -2.31 16.26
N GLY A 238 -20.01 -1.25 16.47
CA GLY A 238 -20.65 -1.03 17.74
C GLY A 238 -19.64 -1.03 18.89
N LEU A 239 -19.82 -1.89 19.89
CA LEU A 239 -18.89 -2.06 21.01
C LEU A 239 -17.83 -3.14 20.77
N ARG A 240 -17.99 -4.00 19.76
CA ARG A 240 -17.01 -5.04 19.42
C ARG A 240 -16.01 -4.48 18.42
N PRO A 241 -14.70 -4.79 18.53
CA PRO A 241 -13.76 -4.41 17.48
C PRO A 241 -14.02 -5.22 16.21
N ALA A 242 -13.88 -4.58 15.04
CA ALA A 242 -13.94 -5.25 13.73
C ALA A 242 -12.70 -6.10 13.48
N ARG A 243 -11.56 -5.71 14.07
CA ARG A 243 -10.26 -6.38 13.90
C ARG A 243 -9.51 -6.39 15.22
N LEU A 244 -8.71 -7.44 15.41
CA LEU A 244 -7.71 -7.51 16.48
C LEU A 244 -6.37 -7.94 15.89
N ARG A 245 -5.31 -7.24 16.24
CA ARG A 245 -3.92 -7.66 16.01
C ARG A 245 -3.24 -7.82 17.35
N ALA A 246 -2.47 -8.88 17.53
CA ALA A 246 -1.68 -9.07 18.75
C ALA A 246 -0.41 -9.87 18.43
N GLY A 247 0.70 -9.50 19.06
CA GLY A 247 1.97 -10.16 18.81
C GLY A 247 3.16 -9.45 19.42
N TYR A 248 4.31 -9.73 18.86
CA TYR A 248 5.60 -9.19 19.23
C TYR A 248 6.09 -8.18 18.16
N GLU A 249 6.73 -7.11 18.61
CA GLU A 249 7.39 -6.14 17.76
C GLU A 249 8.74 -5.76 18.39
N HIS A 250 9.78 -5.84 17.57
CA HIS A 250 11.08 -5.25 17.86
C HIS A 250 11.16 -3.90 17.17
N GLU A 251 11.75 -2.90 17.82
CA GLU A 251 12.09 -1.63 17.17
C GLU A 251 13.53 -1.25 17.55
N SER A 252 14.37 -1.03 16.53
CA SER A 252 15.76 -0.60 16.74
C SER A 252 16.18 0.40 15.66
N ASN A 253 17.19 1.22 15.98
CA ASN A 253 17.70 2.19 15.02
C ASN A 253 18.97 1.73 14.27
N GLY A 254 19.45 0.53 14.53
CA GLY A 254 20.61 -0.05 13.84
C GLY A 254 21.93 0.69 14.08
N LYS A 255 22.01 1.52 15.12
CA LYS A 255 23.24 2.23 15.50
C LYS A 255 23.92 1.48 16.65
N ASP A 256 25.16 1.82 16.91
CA ASP A 256 25.98 1.28 17.99
C ASP A 256 26.31 2.31 19.08
N GLY A 257 26.93 1.83 20.16
CA GLY A 257 27.41 2.65 21.26
C GLY A 257 26.33 3.52 21.91
N SER A 258 26.66 4.77 22.21
CA SER A 258 25.74 5.71 22.89
C SER A 258 24.53 6.14 22.04
N SER A 259 24.56 5.85 20.73
CA SER A 259 23.48 6.13 19.80
C SER A 259 22.58 4.91 19.55
N SER A 260 22.90 3.75 20.10
CA SER A 260 22.06 2.55 20.04
C SER A 260 20.74 2.81 20.73
N ARG A 261 19.64 2.40 20.09
CA ARG A 261 18.29 2.41 20.64
C ARG A 261 17.57 1.17 20.19
N SER A 262 17.01 0.43 21.15
CA SER A 262 16.16 -0.72 20.83
C SER A 262 15.09 -0.93 21.91
N ILE A 263 13.97 -1.47 21.52
CA ILE A 263 12.88 -1.90 22.40
C ILE A 263 12.23 -3.16 21.84
N ASP A 264 11.87 -4.05 22.74
CA ASP A 264 11.05 -5.22 22.46
C ASP A 264 9.71 -5.10 23.16
N MET A 265 8.63 -5.37 22.43
CA MET A 265 7.28 -5.16 22.92
C MET A 265 6.37 -6.34 22.60
N LEU A 266 5.48 -6.68 23.53
CA LEU A 266 4.25 -7.37 23.21
C LEU A 266 3.16 -6.32 23.03
N PHE A 267 2.33 -6.49 22.00
CA PHE A 267 1.26 -5.53 21.70
C PHE A 267 -0.08 -6.21 21.44
N ALA A 268 -1.15 -5.45 21.66
CA ALA A 268 -2.49 -5.72 21.21
C ALA A 268 -3.10 -4.46 20.61
N GLN A 269 -3.71 -4.59 19.43
CA GLN A 269 -4.29 -3.48 18.67
C GLN A 269 -5.68 -3.87 18.17
N PRO A 270 -6.74 -3.66 18.96
CA PRO A 270 -8.10 -3.72 18.49
C PRO A 270 -8.40 -2.55 17.53
N THR A 271 -9.26 -2.77 16.57
CA THR A 271 -9.72 -1.74 15.64
C THR A 271 -11.24 -1.76 15.62
N TRP A 272 -11.85 -0.62 15.88
CA TRP A 272 -13.26 -0.35 15.65
C TRP A 272 -13.41 0.42 14.36
N ARG A 273 -14.49 0.16 13.62
CA ARG A 273 -14.85 0.89 12.41
C ARG A 273 -16.34 1.23 12.44
N TRP A 274 -16.67 2.44 12.07
CA TRP A 274 -18.02 2.93 11.87
C TRP A 274 -18.11 3.59 10.51
N ASP A 275 -19.01 3.06 9.69
CA ASP A 275 -19.29 3.57 8.36
C ASP A 275 -20.55 4.47 8.42
N PHE A 276 -20.46 5.64 7.81
CA PHE A 276 -21.50 6.66 7.82
C PHE A 276 -22.08 6.85 6.42
N ASN A 277 -23.28 7.43 6.37
CA ASN A 277 -23.90 7.80 5.10
C ASN A 277 -22.97 8.74 4.30
N GLY A 278 -22.95 8.57 2.96
CA GLY A 278 -22.10 9.36 2.07
C GLY A 278 -20.66 8.81 1.93
N GLY A 279 -20.39 7.57 2.38
CA GLY A 279 -19.12 6.85 2.17
C GLY A 279 -17.98 7.33 3.05
N THR A 280 -18.25 8.07 4.13
CA THR A 280 -17.25 8.38 5.16
C THR A 280 -17.19 7.27 6.20
N SER A 281 -16.01 7.05 6.76
CA SER A 281 -15.81 6.11 7.86
C SER A 281 -14.96 6.73 8.97
N LEU A 282 -15.14 6.24 10.19
CA LEU A 282 -14.28 6.48 11.33
C LEU A 282 -13.69 5.14 11.75
N SER A 283 -12.38 5.05 11.86
CA SER A 283 -11.72 3.93 12.53
C SER A 283 -10.94 4.41 13.74
N PHE A 284 -10.98 3.62 14.81
CA PHE A 284 -10.22 3.84 16.03
C PHE A 284 -9.44 2.58 16.35
N SER A 285 -8.11 2.69 16.41
CA SER A 285 -7.19 1.55 16.49
C SER A 285 -6.11 1.78 17.55
N PRO A 286 -6.45 1.84 18.84
CA PRO A 286 -5.44 1.99 19.88
C PRO A 286 -4.51 0.76 19.89
N LYS A 287 -3.20 1.00 19.90
CA LYS A 287 -2.18 -0.04 20.06
C LYS A 287 -1.65 0.03 21.48
N PHE A 288 -2.00 -0.95 22.28
CA PHE A 288 -1.47 -1.13 23.66
C PHE A 288 -0.24 -2.00 23.62
N TYR A 289 0.77 -1.67 24.43
CA TYR A 289 2.00 -2.47 24.48
C TYR A 289 2.67 -2.47 25.86
N GLY A 290 3.31 -3.59 26.15
CA GLY A 290 4.21 -3.75 27.28
C GLY A 290 5.64 -3.99 26.77
N TYR A 291 6.63 -3.35 27.39
CA TYR A 291 8.03 -3.56 27.07
C TYR A 291 8.52 -4.87 27.67
N LEU A 292 9.12 -5.73 26.86
CA LEU A 292 9.87 -6.91 27.27
C LEU A 292 11.32 -6.55 27.55
N ASP A 293 11.90 -5.72 26.66
CA ASP A 293 13.21 -5.16 26.79
C ASP A 293 13.22 -3.67 26.37
N LYS A 294 13.99 -2.88 27.09
CA LYS A 294 14.22 -1.44 26.84
C LYS A 294 15.53 -0.95 27.44
N GLU A 295 16.51 -1.83 27.60
CA GLU A 295 17.79 -1.53 28.29
C GLU A 295 18.51 -0.33 27.64
N ASP A 296 18.50 -0.22 26.32
CA ASP A 296 19.05 0.92 25.58
C ASP A 296 18.29 2.25 25.80
N ASN A 297 17.05 2.18 26.35
CA ASN A 297 16.18 3.34 26.56
C ASN A 297 15.37 3.17 27.85
N PRO A 298 15.98 3.08 29.02
CA PRO A 298 15.34 2.62 30.26
C PRO A 298 14.14 3.47 30.69
N ASP A 299 14.11 4.74 30.31
CA ASP A 299 13.05 5.69 30.65
C ASP A 299 12.09 6.01 29.48
N ILE A 300 12.10 5.23 28.39
CA ILE A 300 11.27 5.49 27.19
C ILE A 300 9.77 5.58 27.53
N ALA A 301 9.29 4.81 28.49
CA ALA A 301 7.89 4.86 28.93
C ALA A 301 7.47 6.23 29.49
N ARG A 302 8.42 7.05 29.96
CA ARG A 302 8.14 8.43 30.42
C ARG A 302 7.68 9.35 29.28
N TYR A 303 8.08 9.05 28.05
CA TYR A 303 7.84 9.86 26.86
C TYR A 303 6.86 9.21 25.89
N ARG A 304 6.95 7.89 25.71
CA ARG A 304 6.12 7.13 24.76
C ARG A 304 4.88 6.50 25.43
N GLY A 305 4.97 6.15 26.72
CA GLY A 305 3.89 5.47 27.43
C GLY A 305 3.76 4.01 27.05
N HIS A 306 2.51 3.49 27.09
CA HIS A 306 2.14 2.11 26.83
C HIS A 306 0.97 2.01 25.83
N ALA A 307 0.64 3.11 25.15
CA ALA A 307 -0.43 3.14 24.15
C ALA A 307 -0.17 4.18 23.07
N ASP A 308 -0.43 3.81 21.82
CA ASP A 308 -0.57 4.70 20.68
C ASP A 308 -2.06 4.83 20.37
N TRP A 309 -2.61 6.02 20.49
CA TRP A 309 -4.01 6.31 20.18
C TRP A 309 -4.12 6.71 18.71
N ILE A 310 -4.71 5.85 17.89
CA ILE A 310 -4.78 6.03 16.44
C ILE A 310 -6.23 6.13 16.03
N ALA A 311 -6.58 7.18 15.30
CA ALA A 311 -7.90 7.38 14.70
C ALA A 311 -7.75 7.82 13.25
N ARG A 312 -8.69 7.39 12.38
CA ARG A 312 -8.78 7.82 10.99
C ARG A 312 -10.22 8.16 10.67
N TYR A 313 -10.42 9.27 9.99
CA TYR A 313 -11.74 9.73 9.57
C TYR A 313 -11.69 10.26 8.15
N GLY A 314 -12.58 9.81 7.29
CA GLY A 314 -12.64 10.28 5.92
C GLY A 314 -13.31 9.29 4.96
N LYS A 315 -12.89 9.35 3.70
CA LYS A 315 -13.38 8.46 2.63
C LYS A 315 -12.24 7.64 2.08
N ASP A 316 -12.46 6.36 1.83
CA ASP A 316 -11.44 5.46 1.27
C ASP A 316 -11.03 5.88 -0.16
N ASP A 317 -11.93 6.48 -0.93
CA ASP A 317 -11.70 7.03 -2.27
C ASP A 317 -11.54 8.57 -2.31
N GLY A 318 -11.50 9.23 -1.16
CA GLY A 318 -11.46 10.68 -1.01
C GLY A 318 -10.40 11.17 -0.02
N TRP A 319 -10.66 12.27 0.64
CA TRP A 319 -9.80 12.77 1.70
C TRP A 319 -9.84 11.86 2.94
N MET A 320 -8.71 11.77 3.63
CA MET A 320 -8.56 11.02 4.87
C MET A 320 -7.73 11.83 5.86
N LEU A 321 -8.26 12.04 7.05
CA LEU A 321 -7.55 12.59 8.20
C LEU A 321 -7.18 11.44 9.13
N ALA A 322 -5.91 11.30 9.46
CA ALA A 322 -5.42 10.37 10.47
C ALA A 322 -4.76 11.12 11.61
N ALA A 323 -4.97 10.65 12.83
CA ALA A 323 -4.36 11.19 14.04
C ALA A 323 -3.70 10.06 14.82
N GLN A 324 -2.48 10.28 15.29
CA GLN A 324 -1.80 9.44 16.26
C GLN A 324 -1.34 10.27 17.43
N VAL A 325 -1.69 9.86 18.63
CA VAL A 325 -1.32 10.53 19.88
C VAL A 325 -0.65 9.53 20.81
N ARG A 326 0.46 9.93 21.42
CA ARG A 326 1.18 9.20 22.47
C ARG A 326 1.22 10.04 23.72
N ARG A 327 1.05 9.41 24.87
CA ARG A 327 1.22 10.05 26.17
C ARG A 327 2.06 9.16 27.10
N GLY A 328 3.23 9.65 27.44
CA GLY A 328 4.15 9.01 28.36
C GLY A 328 3.71 9.13 29.81
N THR A 329 4.25 8.27 30.66
CA THR A 329 3.94 8.23 32.10
C THR A 329 4.36 9.49 32.87
N ALA A 330 5.28 10.30 32.30
CA ALA A 330 5.67 11.59 32.85
C ALA A 330 4.84 12.79 32.28
N GLY A 331 3.73 12.48 31.59
CA GLY A 331 2.88 13.53 30.99
C GLY A 331 3.44 14.14 29.69
N LYS A 332 4.61 13.70 29.25
CA LYS A 332 5.22 14.03 27.97
C LYS A 332 4.60 13.18 26.86
N GLY A 333 4.80 13.56 25.61
CA GLY A 333 4.24 12.78 24.51
C GLY A 333 4.31 13.53 23.19
N ASN A 334 3.58 13.04 22.19
CA ASN A 334 3.49 13.65 20.88
C ASN A 334 2.11 13.50 20.27
N ALA A 335 1.90 14.30 19.23
CA ALA A 335 0.77 14.17 18.32
C ALA A 335 1.25 14.27 16.88
N GLN A 336 0.74 13.41 16.03
CA GLN A 336 0.89 13.45 14.58
C GLN A 336 -0.49 13.51 13.94
N LEU A 337 -0.64 14.41 12.95
CA LEU A 337 -1.83 14.52 12.12
C LEU A 337 -1.41 14.38 10.66
N ASP A 338 -2.09 13.54 9.93
CA ASP A 338 -1.87 13.27 8.51
C ASP A 338 -3.17 13.54 7.76
N LEU A 339 -3.11 14.42 6.75
CA LEU A 339 -4.21 14.64 5.81
C LEU A 339 -3.77 14.16 4.44
N SER A 340 -4.55 13.29 3.83
CA SER A 340 -4.29 12.78 2.50
C SER A 340 -5.47 12.99 1.56
N TYR A 341 -5.18 13.25 0.27
CA TYR A 341 -6.17 13.45 -0.78
C TYR A 341 -5.73 12.72 -2.06
N PRO A 342 -6.60 11.93 -2.71
CA PRO A 342 -6.23 11.15 -3.89
C PRO A 342 -5.85 12.05 -5.06
N LEU A 343 -4.76 11.72 -5.73
CA LEU A 343 -4.31 12.38 -6.95
C LEU A 343 -5.04 11.75 -8.14
N ARG A 344 -6.23 12.27 -8.44
CA ARG A 344 -7.01 11.89 -9.62
C ARG A 344 -6.44 12.62 -10.84
N GLU A 345 -6.13 11.97 -11.92
CA GLU A 345 -5.71 12.58 -13.19
C GLU A 345 -4.32 13.25 -13.23
N SER A 346 -3.46 13.02 -12.26
CA SER A 346 -2.09 13.54 -12.30
C SER A 346 -1.11 12.53 -12.93
N ILE A 347 0.15 12.94 -13.10
CA ILE A 347 1.26 12.11 -13.59
C ILE A 347 1.37 10.77 -12.85
N PHE A 348 0.92 10.72 -11.58
CA PHE A 348 0.94 9.54 -10.72
C PHE A 348 -0.41 8.80 -10.61
N ALA A 349 -1.44 9.19 -11.34
CA ALA A 349 -2.80 8.64 -11.21
C ALA A 349 -2.86 7.11 -11.39
N ARG A 350 -2.04 6.55 -12.26
CA ARG A 350 -1.93 5.09 -12.44
C ARG A 350 -1.27 4.36 -11.28
N ALA A 351 -0.55 5.07 -10.41
CA ALA A 351 0.12 4.51 -9.25
C ALA A 351 -0.73 4.56 -7.97
N GLY A 352 -1.97 5.10 -8.02
CA GLY A 352 -2.86 5.18 -6.86
C GLY A 352 -2.31 6.06 -5.73
N GLY A 353 -1.60 7.14 -6.04
CA GLY A 353 -0.97 8.00 -5.04
C GLY A 353 -1.90 9.04 -4.44
N PHE A 354 -1.51 9.56 -3.27
CA PHE A 354 -2.21 10.61 -2.54
C PHE A 354 -1.27 11.78 -2.27
N LEU A 355 -1.75 13.00 -2.39
CA LEU A 355 -1.10 14.16 -1.80
C LEU A 355 -1.18 14.02 -0.27
N HIS A 356 -0.08 14.22 0.43
CA HIS A 356 0.04 13.96 1.86
C HIS A 356 0.60 15.16 2.59
N PHE A 357 -0.14 15.63 3.61
CA PHE A 357 0.27 16.65 4.56
C PHE A 357 0.44 16.02 5.92
N GLN A 358 1.54 16.32 6.59
CA GLN A 358 1.86 15.80 7.91
C GLN A 358 2.21 16.93 8.87
N LEU A 359 1.61 16.90 10.06
CA LEU A 359 2.00 17.70 11.23
C LEU A 359 2.51 16.75 12.30
N PHE A 360 3.63 17.09 12.91
CA PHE A 360 4.15 16.37 14.07
C PHE A 360 4.58 17.41 15.13
N SER A 361 4.26 17.14 16.42
CA SER A 361 4.67 17.98 17.54
C SER A 361 4.88 17.13 18.79
N GLY A 362 5.91 17.45 19.56
CA GLY A 362 6.21 16.83 20.86
C GLY A 362 7.44 15.96 20.85
N TYR A 363 7.46 14.96 21.75
CA TYR A 363 8.61 14.10 22.02
C TYR A 363 8.70 12.89 21.11
N GLY A 364 9.92 12.41 20.83
CA GLY A 364 10.12 11.11 20.22
C GLY A 364 9.67 11.03 18.77
N GLU A 365 10.07 12.00 17.95
CA GLU A 365 9.85 11.92 16.51
C GLU A 365 10.59 10.73 15.87
N SER A 366 11.76 10.40 16.42
CA SER A 366 12.52 9.19 16.10
C SER A 366 12.85 8.40 17.38
N LEU A 367 13.31 7.16 17.21
CA LEU A 367 13.74 6.34 18.33
C LEU A 367 14.99 6.92 19.00
N LEU A 368 15.93 7.46 18.23
CA LEU A 368 17.12 8.14 18.75
C LEU A 368 16.78 9.31 19.68
N ASP A 369 15.78 10.09 19.27
CA ASP A 369 15.34 11.30 19.96
C ASP A 369 14.10 11.05 20.84
N TYR A 370 13.86 9.82 21.33
CA TYR A 370 12.65 9.46 22.06
C TYR A 370 12.34 10.39 23.26
N ASN A 371 13.37 10.96 23.86
CA ASN A 371 13.32 11.84 25.04
C ASN A 371 13.52 13.33 24.69
N ARG A 372 13.59 13.69 23.42
CA ARG A 372 13.73 15.09 22.95
C ARG A 372 12.42 15.61 22.41
N GLU A 373 12.10 16.83 22.83
CA GLU A 373 10.97 17.57 22.27
C GLU A 373 11.37 18.20 20.95
N ARG A 374 10.52 18.00 19.94
CA ARG A 374 10.66 18.66 18.64
C ARG A 374 9.64 19.76 18.50
N GLU A 375 10.06 20.89 17.95
CA GLU A 375 9.15 21.90 17.45
C GLU A 375 8.21 21.29 16.40
N THR A 376 7.02 21.88 16.28
CA THR A 376 6.03 21.39 15.31
C THR A 376 6.61 21.34 13.91
N GLN A 377 6.65 20.16 13.35
CA GLN A 377 7.08 19.90 11.98
C GLN A 377 5.87 19.94 11.05
N VAL A 378 6.01 20.62 9.92
CA VAL A 378 5.03 20.66 8.84
C VAL A 378 5.70 20.07 7.61
N ARG A 379 5.10 19.02 7.05
CA ARG A 379 5.63 18.32 5.88
C ARG A 379 4.56 18.14 4.83
N VAL A 380 4.98 18.13 3.57
CA VAL A 380 4.13 17.84 2.42
C VAL A 380 4.84 16.87 1.48
N GLY A 381 4.09 16.00 0.85
CA GLY A 381 4.61 15.01 -0.09
C GLY A 381 3.54 14.07 -0.58
N PHE A 382 3.88 12.79 -0.68
CA PHE A 382 3.03 11.78 -1.27
C PHE A 382 2.94 10.55 -0.39
N SER A 383 1.81 9.86 -0.46
CA SER A 383 1.64 8.50 0.08
C SER A 383 1.05 7.57 -0.98
N ILE A 384 1.40 6.30 -0.88
CA ILE A 384 0.84 5.22 -1.71
C ILE A 384 -0.09 4.32 -0.87
N VAL A 385 0.06 4.37 0.44
CA VAL A 385 -0.81 3.74 1.43
C VAL A 385 -1.07 4.74 2.55
N ARG A 386 -2.28 4.79 3.06
CA ARG A 386 -2.70 5.77 4.07
C ARG A 386 -3.58 5.16 5.18
#